data_262a9d3c7a1bf427ad92801b99ee98b0
#
_entry.id   262a9d3c7a1bf427ad92801b99ee98b0
#
_cell.length_a   1.000
_cell.length_b   1.000
_cell.length_c   1.000
_cell.angle_alpha   90.00
_cell.angle_beta   90.00
_cell.angle_gamma   90.00
#
_symmetry.space_group_name_H-M   'P 1'
#
loop_
_entity.id
_entity.type
_entity.pdbx_description
1 polymer ?
#
loop_
_entity_poly.entity_id
_entity_poly.type
_entity_poly.pdbx_seq_one_letter_code
_entity_poly.pdbx_strand_id
1 'polypeptide(L)'
;MKKLISFAMLLIFSISLINAQATKTKKDPAGDWKFEAPSAPEGYNTGKITIGFAEKKYTAVITMTGSDYKINGENVKFENDTLTFSIYLEGETVGVKIKMEDAVKMTGAATYSQGEIPLTVTKQVK
;
A
#
# COMPACT_ATOMS: atom_id res chain seq x y z
N MET A 1 38.88 24.71 -26.51
CA MET A 1 38.33 24.76 -26.49
C MET A 1 37.64 24.47 -26.35
N LYS A 2 37.68 24.53 -26.29
CA LYS A 2 36.80 24.50 -26.19
C LYS A 2 36.13 23.76 -26.13
N LYS A 3 36.17 23.50 -26.10
CA LYS A 3 35.31 22.94 -26.08
C LYS A 3 34.94 22.15 -25.53
N LEU A 4 35.07 22.07 -25.06
CA LEU A 4 34.38 21.48 -24.56
C LEU A 4 33.76 21.31 -24.03
N ILE A 5 34.01 21.82 -23.70
CA ILE A 5 33.13 21.86 -23.24
C ILE A 5 32.21 21.48 -23.29
N SER A 6 32.33 21.50 -23.61
CA SER A 6 31.26 21.25 -23.75
C SER A 6 30.79 20.28 -23.49
N PHE A 7 31.00 19.99 -23.16
CA PHE A 7 30.29 19.32 -22.96
C PHE A 7 29.88 18.83 -22.25
N ALA A 8 30.41 19.17 -21.78
CA ALA A 8 29.92 18.97 -21.12
C ALA A 8 29.12 18.93 -20.74
N MET A 9 29.08 19.34 -20.76
CA MET A 9 28.08 19.47 -20.45
C MET A 9 27.26 18.79 -20.43
N LEU A 10 27.54 18.61 -20.61
CA LEU A 10 26.63 18.11 -20.67
C LEU A 10 26.20 17.23 -20.16
N LEU A 11 26.54 17.14 -19.89
CA LEU A 11 26.02 16.45 -19.49
C LEU A 11 25.44 16.24 -18.75
N ILE A 12 25.60 16.76 -18.45
CA ILE A 12 24.88 16.74 -17.84
C ILE A 12 23.91 16.58 -17.66
N PHE A 13 23.85 16.53 -17.75
CA PHE A 13 22.74 16.47 -17.62
C PHE A 13 22.05 15.63 -17.68
N SER A 14 21.96 15.77 -18.00
CA SER A 14 21.23 14.93 -18.28
C SER A 14 20.93 14.00 -17.25
N ILE A 15 21.47 13.90 -16.68
CA ILE A 15 21.27 13.16 -15.77
C ILE A 15 20.29 13.29 -14.96
N SER A 16 20.05 14.16 -14.94
CA SER A 16 19.12 14.38 -14.21
C SER A 16 17.98 13.77 -14.48
N LEU A 17 17.85 13.50 -15.36
CA LEU A 17 16.80 12.94 -15.72
C LEU A 17 16.55 11.82 -15.04
N ILE A 18 17.34 11.34 -14.76
CA ILE A 18 17.22 10.22 -14.12
C ILE A 18 16.48 10.33 -12.94
N ASN A 19 16.54 11.41 -12.34
CA ASN A 19 15.86 11.58 -11.21
C ASN A 19 14.49 11.43 -11.33
N ALA A 20 13.99 11.75 -12.39
CA ALA A 20 12.62 11.63 -12.61
C ALA A 20 12.25 10.21 -12.44
N GLN A 21 13.13 9.37 -12.76
CA GLN A 21 12.85 8.02 -12.64
C GLN A 21 12.62 7.68 -11.25
N ALA A 22 13.42 8.13 -10.39
CA ALA A 22 13.30 7.79 -9.03
C ALA A 22 11.93 8.17 -8.56
N THR A 23 11.44 9.27 -9.01
CA THR A 23 10.14 9.71 -8.62
C THR A 23 9.10 8.74 -9.09
N LYS A 24 9.26 8.21 -10.27
CA LYS A 24 8.29 7.31 -10.79
C LYS A 24 8.25 6.01 -10.06
N THR A 25 9.31 5.67 -9.36
CA THR A 25 9.32 4.39 -8.67
C THR A 25 8.80 4.54 -7.25
N LYS A 26 8.42 5.73 -6.87
CA LYS A 26 7.91 5.93 -5.53
C LYS A 26 6.61 5.16 -5.37
N LYS A 27 6.51 4.40 -4.30
CA LYS A 27 5.33 3.60 -4.02
C LYS A 27 4.35 4.41 -3.18
N ASP A 28 3.11 4.40 -3.57
CA ASP A 28 2.07 5.15 -2.88
C ASP A 28 0.90 4.22 -2.65
N PRO A 29 0.53 3.97 -1.42
CA PRO A 29 -0.56 3.03 -1.13
C PRO A 29 -1.95 3.60 -1.35
N ALA A 30 -2.08 4.91 -1.63
CA ALA A 30 -3.42 5.49 -1.79
C ALA A 30 -4.15 4.86 -2.98
N GLY A 31 -5.42 4.59 -2.83
CA GLY A 31 -6.24 4.03 -3.90
C GLY A 31 -7.10 2.88 -3.39
N ASP A 32 -7.73 2.20 -4.32
CA ASP A 32 -8.57 1.05 -4.01
C ASP A 32 -7.81 -0.23 -4.29
N TRP A 33 -7.86 -1.14 -3.35
CA TRP A 33 -7.14 -2.40 -3.44
C TRP A 33 -8.08 -3.55 -3.14
N LYS A 34 -7.80 -4.71 -3.71
CA LYS A 34 -8.54 -5.91 -3.42
C LYS A 34 -7.64 -6.82 -2.60
N PHE A 35 -8.16 -7.36 -1.49
CA PHE A 35 -7.35 -8.25 -0.70
C PHE A 35 -7.88 -9.66 -0.76
N GLU A 36 -6.98 -10.62 -0.58
CA GLU A 36 -7.31 -12.03 -0.51
C GLU A 36 -6.62 -12.62 0.67
N ALA A 37 -7.34 -13.39 1.44
CA ALA A 37 -6.82 -14.04 2.64
C ALA A 37 -7.38 -15.46 2.66
N PRO A 38 -6.82 -16.36 1.85
CA PRO A 38 -7.41 -17.70 1.70
C PRO A 38 -7.55 -18.48 3.00
N SER A 39 -6.72 -18.18 3.98
CA SER A 39 -6.79 -18.88 5.26
C SER A 39 -7.80 -18.31 6.22
N ALA A 40 -8.42 -17.19 5.86
CA ALA A 40 -9.37 -16.55 6.76
C ALA A 40 -10.71 -17.29 6.74
N PRO A 41 -11.52 -17.12 7.79
CA PRO A 41 -12.85 -17.72 7.80
C PRO A 41 -13.69 -17.18 6.67
N GLU A 42 -14.67 -17.97 6.29
CA GLU A 42 -15.56 -17.58 5.24
C GLU A 42 -16.21 -16.24 5.60
N GLY A 43 -16.34 -15.37 4.64
CA GLY A 43 -16.86 -14.02 4.87
C GLY A 43 -15.77 -12.99 5.10
N TYR A 44 -14.55 -13.44 5.41
CA TYR A 44 -13.43 -12.54 5.64
C TYR A 44 -12.26 -12.82 4.72
N ASN A 45 -12.43 -13.71 3.77
CA ASN A 45 -11.31 -14.13 2.92
C ASN A 45 -11.11 -13.27 1.67
N THR A 46 -12.01 -12.37 1.36
CA THR A 46 -11.79 -11.41 0.28
C THR A 46 -12.50 -10.12 0.61
N GLY A 47 -12.05 -9.05 0.00
CA GLY A 47 -12.69 -7.76 0.20
C GLY A 47 -11.88 -6.66 -0.44
N LYS A 48 -12.20 -5.44 -0.07
CA LYS A 48 -11.57 -4.27 -0.63
C LYS A 48 -10.99 -3.41 0.49
N ILE A 49 -9.84 -2.81 0.22
CA ILE A 49 -9.25 -1.84 1.13
C ILE A 49 -9.14 -0.55 0.35
N THR A 50 -9.73 0.52 0.87
CA THR A 50 -9.62 1.83 0.25
C THR A 50 -8.67 2.64 1.10
N ILE A 51 -7.55 3.04 0.52
CA ILE A 51 -6.54 3.78 1.25
C ILE A 51 -6.55 5.21 0.75
N GLY A 52 -6.71 6.15 1.67
CA GLY A 52 -6.73 7.55 1.34
C GLY A 52 -5.59 8.28 2.02
N PHE A 53 -5.34 9.48 1.58
CA PHE A 53 -4.34 10.32 2.20
C PHE A 53 -4.88 11.74 2.22
N ALA A 54 -5.04 12.30 3.39
CA ALA A 54 -5.54 13.65 3.56
C ALA A 54 -4.97 14.24 4.83
N GLU A 55 -4.70 15.53 4.81
CA GLU A 55 -4.16 16.22 5.97
C GLU A 55 -2.93 15.52 6.53
N LYS A 56 -2.08 15.05 5.62
CA LYS A 56 -0.83 14.39 5.95
C LYS A 56 -0.99 13.08 6.69
N LYS A 57 -2.16 12.47 6.58
CA LYS A 57 -2.42 11.19 7.23
C LYS A 57 -3.00 10.20 6.26
N TYR A 58 -2.65 8.94 6.46
CA TYR A 58 -3.24 7.88 5.65
C TYR A 58 -4.46 7.34 6.39
N THR A 59 -5.45 6.91 5.63
CA THR A 59 -6.64 6.27 6.18
C THR A 59 -6.84 4.96 5.45
N ALA A 60 -7.53 4.03 6.09
CA ALA A 60 -7.84 2.75 5.47
C ALA A 60 -9.26 2.36 5.84
N VAL A 61 -10.02 1.91 4.85
CA VAL A 61 -11.37 1.43 5.08
C VAL A 61 -11.48 0.07 4.42
N ILE A 62 -11.94 -0.91 5.16
CA ILE A 62 -12.05 -2.28 4.67
C ILE A 62 -13.51 -2.65 4.49
N THR A 63 -13.83 -3.26 3.35
CA THR A 63 -15.18 -3.73 3.08
C THR A 63 -15.07 -5.17 2.62
N MET A 64 -15.75 -6.08 3.30
CA MET A 64 -15.71 -7.49 2.92
C MET A 64 -16.60 -7.73 1.71
N THR A 65 -16.21 -8.68 0.87
CA THR A 65 -16.99 -9.00 -0.30
C THR A 65 -18.38 -9.48 0.13
N GLY A 66 -19.39 -8.92 -0.50
CA GLY A 66 -20.76 -9.30 -0.16
C GLY A 66 -21.36 -8.51 0.99
N SER A 67 -20.63 -7.55 1.50
CA SER A 67 -21.12 -6.76 2.63
C SER A 67 -20.99 -5.27 2.29
N ASP A 68 -21.89 -4.47 2.84
CA ASP A 68 -21.80 -3.01 2.67
C ASP A 68 -21.21 -2.38 3.92
N TYR A 69 -20.89 -3.19 4.90
CA TYR A 69 -20.38 -2.66 6.16
C TYR A 69 -18.93 -2.23 5.99
N LYS A 70 -18.64 -1.01 6.40
CA LYS A 70 -17.29 -0.48 6.28
C LYS A 70 -16.59 -0.49 7.61
N ILE A 71 -15.36 -1.01 7.61
CA ILE A 71 -14.57 -1.09 8.83
C ILE A 71 -13.44 -0.09 8.71
N ASN A 72 -13.36 0.84 9.63
CA ASN A 72 -12.32 1.86 9.58
C ASN A 72 -11.05 1.38 10.23
N GLY A 73 -9.92 1.58 9.54
CA GLY A 73 -8.64 1.27 10.12
C GLY A 73 -8.25 2.34 11.12
N GLU A 74 -7.52 1.94 12.15
CA GLU A 74 -7.03 2.86 13.16
C GLU A 74 -5.52 2.84 13.20
N ASN A 75 -4.92 3.95 13.58
CA ASN A 75 -3.49 4.08 13.69
C ASN A 75 -2.79 3.72 12.38
N VAL A 76 -3.31 4.24 11.29
CA VAL A 76 -2.80 3.91 9.97
C VAL A 76 -1.47 4.61 9.74
N LYS A 77 -0.46 3.86 9.37
CA LYS A 77 0.87 4.40 9.10
C LYS A 77 1.47 3.76 7.87
N PHE A 78 2.26 4.52 7.14
CA PHE A 78 2.96 4.00 5.99
C PHE A 78 4.41 4.45 6.09
N GLU A 79 5.31 3.50 6.35
CA GLU A 79 6.73 3.78 6.48
C GLU A 79 7.51 2.64 5.86
N ASN A 80 8.57 2.96 5.15
CA ASN A 80 9.44 1.95 4.55
C ASN A 80 8.63 0.98 3.68
N ASP A 81 7.74 1.54 2.88
CA ASP A 81 6.88 0.77 1.96
C ASP A 81 5.94 -0.18 2.70
N THR A 82 5.79 -0.03 3.99
CA THR A 82 4.95 -0.90 4.81
C THR A 82 3.78 -0.11 5.36
N LEU A 83 2.59 -0.63 5.12
CA LEU A 83 1.36 -0.03 5.65
C LEU A 83 0.93 -0.85 6.86
N THR A 84 0.69 -0.18 7.97
CA THR A 84 0.20 -0.85 9.17
C THR A 84 -1.03 -0.14 9.67
N PHE A 85 -1.97 -0.89 10.19
CA PHE A 85 -3.15 -0.33 10.83
C PHE A 85 -3.83 -1.44 11.60
N SER A 86 -4.83 -1.10 12.39
CA SER A 86 -5.60 -2.11 13.08
C SER A 86 -7.08 -1.90 12.79
N ILE A 87 -7.85 -2.97 12.91
CA ILE A 87 -9.29 -2.90 12.74
C ILE A 87 -9.91 -3.70 13.88
N TYR A 88 -11.16 -3.42 14.16
CA TYR A 88 -11.87 -4.09 15.22
C TYR A 88 -12.92 -4.98 14.58
N LEU A 89 -12.81 -6.27 14.81
CA LEU A 89 -13.73 -7.24 14.22
C LEU A 89 -14.21 -8.20 15.30
N GLU A 90 -15.53 -8.31 15.41
CA GLU A 90 -16.13 -9.30 16.32
C GLU A 90 -15.51 -9.34 17.68
N GLY A 91 -15.33 -8.16 18.25
CA GLY A 91 -14.86 -8.09 19.61
C GLY A 91 -13.38 -8.15 19.83
N GLU A 92 -12.59 -8.18 18.76
CA GLU A 92 -11.15 -8.19 18.96
C GLU A 92 -10.44 -7.30 17.96
N THR A 93 -9.26 -6.88 18.31
CA THR A 93 -8.45 -6.03 17.46
C THR A 93 -7.59 -6.89 16.57
N VAL A 94 -7.61 -6.60 15.29
CA VAL A 94 -6.81 -7.30 14.29
C VAL A 94 -5.77 -6.33 13.76
N GLY A 95 -4.50 -6.67 13.85
CA GLY A 95 -3.43 -5.84 13.33
C GLY A 95 -3.12 -6.25 11.91
N VAL A 96 -2.97 -5.28 11.02
CA VAL A 96 -2.66 -5.55 9.62
C VAL A 96 -1.33 -4.92 9.29
N LYS A 97 -0.45 -5.68 8.65
CA LYS A 97 0.84 -5.19 8.23
C LYS A 97 1.09 -5.73 6.84
N ILE A 98 1.16 -4.84 5.86
CA ILE A 98 1.36 -5.24 4.48
C ILE A 98 2.41 -4.36 3.86
N LYS A 99 3.27 -4.96 3.05
CA LYS A 99 4.37 -4.25 2.43
C LYS A 99 4.17 -4.19 0.93
N MET A 100 4.42 -3.03 0.35
CA MET A 100 4.30 -2.88 -1.10
C MET A 100 5.47 -3.58 -1.77
N GLU A 101 5.14 -4.53 -2.64
CA GLU A 101 6.15 -5.21 -3.43
C GLU A 101 6.44 -4.36 -4.66
N ASP A 102 5.40 -3.71 -5.18
CA ASP A 102 5.56 -2.79 -6.28
C ASP A 102 4.34 -1.86 -6.25
N ALA A 103 4.11 -1.11 -7.29
CA ALA A 103 3.05 -0.09 -7.30
C ALA A 103 1.64 -0.67 -7.26
N VAL A 104 1.50 -1.95 -7.57
CA VAL A 104 0.16 -2.56 -7.66
C VAL A 104 -0.01 -3.81 -6.80
N LYS A 105 0.96 -4.14 -5.97
CA LYS A 105 0.85 -5.35 -5.16
C LYS A 105 1.45 -5.15 -3.77
N MET A 106 0.75 -5.64 -2.76
CA MET A 106 1.23 -5.65 -1.40
C MET A 106 1.03 -7.04 -0.84
N THR A 107 1.91 -7.45 0.07
CA THR A 107 1.76 -8.74 0.75
C THR A 107 2.06 -8.55 2.22
N GLY A 108 1.47 -9.37 3.03
CA GLY A 108 1.68 -9.28 4.47
C GLY A 108 0.76 -10.21 5.21
N ALA A 109 0.29 -9.76 6.36
CA ALA A 109 -0.53 -10.61 7.21
C ALA A 109 -1.43 -9.80 8.14
N ALA A 110 -2.50 -10.43 8.57
CA ALA A 110 -3.37 -9.91 9.59
C ALA A 110 -3.14 -10.77 10.83
N THR A 111 -2.91 -10.14 11.97
CA THR A 111 -2.61 -10.85 13.21
C THR A 111 -3.77 -10.67 14.19
N TYR A 112 -4.26 -11.76 14.73
CA TYR A 112 -5.36 -11.70 15.69
C TYR A 112 -5.14 -12.79 16.74
N SER A 113 -6.10 -13.01 17.61
CA SER A 113 -5.89 -13.91 18.75
C SER A 113 -5.53 -15.35 18.38
N GLN A 114 -5.96 -15.79 17.21
CA GLN A 114 -5.70 -17.18 16.78
C GLN A 114 -4.42 -17.31 15.94
N GLY A 115 -3.71 -16.22 15.70
CA GLY A 115 -2.49 -16.28 14.92
C GLY A 115 -2.45 -15.29 13.77
N GLU A 116 -1.75 -15.64 12.73
CA GLU A 116 -1.60 -14.76 11.56
C GLU A 116 -2.25 -15.34 10.34
N ILE A 117 -2.83 -14.48 9.52
CA ILE A 117 -3.46 -14.87 8.27
C ILE A 117 -2.74 -14.13 7.15
N PRO A 118 -2.13 -14.83 6.20
CA PRO A 118 -1.43 -14.18 5.10
C PRO A 118 -2.41 -13.39 4.22
N LEU A 119 -1.96 -12.25 3.73
CA LEU A 119 -2.76 -11.38 2.89
C LEU A 119 -2.03 -11.08 1.60
N THR A 120 -2.78 -11.06 0.50
CA THR A 120 -2.28 -10.56 -0.76
C THR A 120 -3.21 -9.45 -1.19
N VAL A 121 -2.66 -8.30 -1.52
CA VAL A 121 -3.45 -7.11 -1.84
C VAL A 121 -3.02 -6.62 -3.21
N THR A 122 -3.99 -6.43 -4.10
CA THR A 122 -3.72 -6.05 -5.47
C THR A 122 -4.47 -4.77 -5.80
N LYS A 123 -3.79 -3.84 -6.44
CA LYS A 123 -4.42 -2.56 -6.78
C LYS A 123 -5.51 -2.76 -7.81
N GLN A 124 -6.63 -2.08 -7.59
CA GLN A 124 -7.74 -2.16 -8.53
C GLN A 124 -7.48 -1.18 -9.66
N VAL A 125 -7.66 -1.65 -10.87
CA VAL A 125 -7.43 -0.85 -12.06
C VAL A 125 -8.77 -0.58 -12.69
N LYS A 126 -9.01 0.64 -13.07
CA LYS A 126 -10.28 1.00 -13.70
C LYS A 126 -10.14 1.11 -15.19
#